data_4bc58bfddb7cd3381d7301764501724e
#
_entry.id   4bc58bfddb7cd3381d7301764501724e
#
_cell.length_a   1.000
_cell.length_b   1.000
_cell.length_c   1.000
_cell.angle_alpha   90.00
_cell.angle_beta   90.00
_cell.angle_gamma   90.00
#
_symmetry.space_group_name_H-M   'P 1'
#
loop_
_entity.id
_entity.type
_entity.pdbx_description
1 polymer ?
#
loop_
_entity_poly.entity_id
_entity_poly.type
_entity_poly.pdbx_seq_one_letter_code
_entity_poly.pdbx_strand_id
1 'polypeptide(L)'
;MKNMRKALSVLCVVALLIGTFSTVAFAATDVDYTITNPYATVDWSWEQYKADLHTHTTASDGSDSLKDMIEKNYDYNFDIYAVSDHGLTSKSWTDAQDVIYGLKFFVDLRKPGTEIVALEQNGRTFDGDNYSVVTENGDDYYYQTYEDGSVGQKMLRVPYAIENNPTSLNNAHVNSWFVDYGHGLVGGTSDYETPIKAVDELGGLSVINHPGEYTNARDEKYTADAYDESYDYYITKFENLLLEYPSCLGIDINSKGDSRTRFDRKLWDIMLMDLAPAGRNVVAIATSDAHSTGAAYTGYTRMLMPENTSANLKDCMSKGAFFPASRCLGNHDELVIYADYLLENGSVAAKAAMEDVLARQAEDYNAKYEADYVTDAPFVNKVTVDDDADTIALDVSGEWCVRWIANGKTIAWGDEIALDDYSEDIGSYVRAEIFGEGGITYTQAFLLEYDGAPEAEDKSDAPDFWIFASFLPDTIVRFLAELPIFKYLFELFM
;
A
#
# COMPACT_ATOMS: atom_id res chain seq x y z
N MET A 1 73.62 -3.49 -17.34
CA MET A 1 73.34 -4.01 -15.97
C MET A 1 72.75 -2.97 -15.02
N LYS A 2 73.09 -1.68 -15.02
CA LYS A 2 72.49 -0.66 -14.11
C LYS A 2 71.03 -0.37 -14.41
N ASN A 3 70.63 -0.41 -15.68
CA ASN A 3 69.22 -0.16 -16.07
C ASN A 3 68.26 -1.37 -15.84
N MET A 4 68.79 -2.57 -15.85
CA MET A 4 68.03 -3.80 -15.59
C MET A 4 67.72 -3.96 -14.09
N ARG A 5 68.66 -3.48 -13.21
CA ARG A 5 68.38 -3.46 -11.75
C ARG A 5 67.34 -2.43 -11.35
N LYS A 6 67.24 -1.29 -12.03
CA LYS A 6 66.19 -0.28 -11.80
C LYS A 6 64.80 -0.80 -12.27
N ALA A 7 64.75 -1.48 -13.42
CA ALA A 7 63.50 -2.08 -13.91
C ALA A 7 62.99 -3.21 -13.00
N LEU A 8 63.92 -4.03 -12.46
CA LEU A 8 63.54 -5.11 -11.52
C LEU A 8 63.07 -4.56 -10.18
N SER A 9 63.68 -3.46 -9.67
CA SER A 9 63.23 -2.80 -8.42
C SER A 9 61.86 -2.14 -8.56
N VAL A 10 61.53 -1.54 -9.71
CA VAL A 10 60.22 -0.98 -9.97
C VAL A 10 59.16 -2.08 -10.13
N LEU A 11 59.51 -3.20 -10.78
CA LEU A 11 58.60 -4.34 -10.90
C LEU A 11 58.30 -4.99 -9.54
N CYS A 12 59.29 -5.10 -8.64
CA CYS A 12 59.07 -5.63 -7.30
C CYS A 12 58.23 -4.68 -6.41
N VAL A 13 58.39 -3.35 -6.57
CA VAL A 13 57.56 -2.37 -5.81
C VAL A 13 56.10 -2.37 -6.32
N VAL A 14 55.90 -2.49 -7.63
CA VAL A 14 54.57 -2.60 -8.21
C VAL A 14 53.91 -3.94 -7.83
N ALA A 15 54.65 -5.05 -7.82
CA ALA A 15 54.17 -6.35 -7.36
C ALA A 15 53.85 -6.37 -5.85
N LEU A 16 54.61 -5.63 -5.03
CA LEU A 16 54.35 -5.46 -3.59
C LEU A 16 53.15 -4.52 -3.33
N LEU A 17 52.89 -3.52 -4.19
CA LEU A 17 51.71 -2.66 -4.10
C LEU A 17 50.44 -3.36 -4.59
N ILE A 18 50.54 -4.29 -5.53
CA ILE A 18 49.39 -5.11 -5.96
C ILE A 18 49.11 -6.25 -4.96
N GLY A 19 50.13 -6.69 -4.19
CA GLY A 19 49.97 -7.75 -3.18
C GLY A 19 49.47 -7.28 -1.81
N THR A 20 49.23 -5.98 -1.60
CA THR A 20 48.74 -5.43 -0.33
C THR A 20 47.33 -4.88 -0.40
N PHE A 21 46.64 -5.04 -1.53
CA PHE A 21 45.18 -5.13 -1.43
C PHE A 21 44.84 -6.54 -0.93
N SER A 22 45.10 -6.79 0.34
CA SER A 22 44.29 -7.71 1.09
C SER A 22 42.86 -7.18 0.92
N THR A 23 42.06 -7.87 0.14
CA THR A 23 40.64 -7.90 0.42
C THR A 23 40.58 -8.28 1.90
N VAL A 24 40.38 -7.31 2.76
CA VAL A 24 39.70 -7.59 4.03
C VAL A 24 38.34 -8.04 3.55
N ALA A 25 38.20 -9.33 3.33
CA ALA A 25 36.89 -9.97 3.47
C ALA A 25 36.55 -9.67 4.94
N PHE A 26 35.72 -8.67 5.17
CA PHE A 26 34.95 -8.65 6.38
C PHE A 26 34.27 -10.02 6.32
N ALA A 27 34.55 -10.92 7.25
CA ALA A 27 33.71 -12.04 7.49
C ALA A 27 32.34 -11.39 7.74
N ALA A 28 31.37 -11.70 6.88
CA ALA A 28 29.99 -11.41 7.19
C ALA A 28 29.80 -11.91 8.63
N THR A 29 29.29 -11.07 9.49
CA THR A 29 28.91 -11.52 10.83
C THR A 29 27.79 -12.51 10.59
N ASP A 30 28.03 -13.75 10.94
CA ASP A 30 27.03 -14.84 10.91
C ASP A 30 25.95 -14.45 11.95
N VAL A 31 24.92 -13.76 11.50
CA VAL A 31 23.80 -13.28 12.32
C VAL A 31 22.65 -14.27 12.13
N ASP A 32 22.24 -14.91 13.20
CA ASP A 32 21.12 -15.86 13.21
C ASP A 32 19.79 -15.09 13.25
N TYR A 33 19.10 -14.99 12.10
CA TYR A 33 17.84 -14.29 11.97
C TYR A 33 16.67 -15.23 12.16
N THR A 34 15.68 -14.82 12.94
CA THR A 34 14.34 -15.42 12.93
C THR A 34 13.44 -14.57 12.04
N ILE A 35 12.96 -15.14 10.95
CA ILE A 35 12.22 -14.43 9.91
C ILE A 35 10.72 -14.66 10.06
N THR A 36 9.97 -13.62 10.49
CA THR A 36 8.50 -13.69 10.46
C THR A 36 7.99 -13.49 9.04
N ASN A 37 7.56 -14.58 8.41
CA ASN A 37 7.07 -14.59 7.04
C ASN A 37 5.55 -14.33 6.99
N PRO A 38 5.05 -13.21 6.43
CA PRO A 38 3.61 -12.94 6.29
C PRO A 38 2.88 -13.95 5.40
N TYR A 39 3.61 -14.69 4.56
CA TYR A 39 3.07 -15.69 3.64
C TYR A 39 3.20 -17.13 4.13
N ALA A 40 3.57 -17.37 5.39
CA ALA A 40 3.84 -18.71 5.92
C ALA A 40 2.66 -19.69 5.84
N THR A 41 1.42 -19.16 5.78
CA THR A 41 0.20 -19.99 5.70
C THR A 41 -0.37 -20.12 4.29
N VAL A 42 0.30 -19.53 3.28
CA VAL A 42 -0.16 -19.55 1.89
C VAL A 42 0.15 -20.89 1.24
N ASP A 43 -0.85 -21.52 0.65
CA ASP A 43 -0.64 -22.58 -0.32
C ASP A 43 -0.46 -21.95 -1.71
N TRP A 44 0.73 -22.04 -2.26
CA TRP A 44 1.10 -21.42 -3.53
C TRP A 44 0.41 -22.03 -4.76
N SER A 45 -0.47 -22.97 -4.56
CA SER A 45 -1.41 -23.45 -5.58
C SER A 45 -2.73 -22.67 -5.60
N TRP A 46 -2.97 -21.79 -4.61
CA TRP A 46 -4.14 -20.91 -4.59
C TRP A 46 -4.09 -19.87 -5.70
N GLU A 47 -5.26 -19.42 -6.11
CA GLU A 47 -5.38 -18.31 -7.04
C GLU A 47 -5.05 -16.97 -6.35
N GLN A 48 -4.60 -16.01 -7.14
CA GLN A 48 -4.36 -14.64 -6.71
C GLN A 48 -5.51 -13.79 -7.22
N TYR A 49 -6.41 -13.41 -6.32
CA TYR A 49 -7.59 -12.63 -6.64
C TYR A 49 -7.27 -11.13 -6.60
N LYS A 50 -7.58 -10.44 -7.71
CA LYS A 50 -7.35 -9.01 -7.86
C LYS A 50 -8.46 -8.22 -7.19
N ALA A 51 -8.14 -7.39 -6.21
CA ALA A 51 -9.07 -6.65 -5.38
C ALA A 51 -8.84 -5.14 -5.47
N ASP A 52 -9.92 -4.36 -5.68
CA ASP A 52 -9.95 -2.95 -5.34
C ASP A 52 -10.81 -2.77 -4.09
N LEU A 53 -10.18 -2.27 -3.03
CA LEU A 53 -10.77 -2.21 -1.69
C LEU A 53 -11.30 -0.81 -1.32
N HIS A 54 -11.20 0.18 -2.25
CA HIS A 54 -11.57 1.56 -1.99
C HIS A 54 -12.00 2.27 -3.26
N THR A 55 -13.31 2.50 -3.38
CA THR A 55 -13.89 3.26 -4.50
C THR A 55 -15.15 3.99 -4.08
N HIS A 56 -15.52 5.02 -4.85
CA HIS A 56 -16.69 5.87 -4.62
C HIS A 56 -17.64 5.88 -5.81
N THR A 57 -18.92 6.07 -5.52
CA THR A 57 -19.98 6.19 -6.52
C THR A 57 -20.75 7.48 -6.34
N THR A 58 -21.77 7.69 -7.19
CA THR A 58 -22.73 8.79 -7.01
C THR A 58 -23.55 8.70 -5.72
N ALA A 59 -23.41 7.63 -4.95
CA ALA A 59 -24.00 7.53 -3.61
C ALA A 59 -23.30 8.45 -2.60
N SER A 60 -22.03 8.82 -2.85
CA SER A 60 -21.31 9.84 -2.07
C SER A 60 -20.78 10.95 -2.99
N ASP A 61 -19.50 11.00 -3.25
CA ASP A 61 -18.85 12.06 -4.02
C ASP A 61 -18.22 11.60 -5.33
N GLY A 62 -18.38 10.32 -5.67
CA GLY A 62 -18.03 9.77 -6.97
C GLY A 62 -18.86 10.37 -8.12
N SER A 63 -18.38 10.19 -9.35
CA SER A 63 -18.98 10.74 -10.57
C SER A 63 -19.90 9.79 -11.29
N ASP A 64 -19.65 8.51 -11.14
CA ASP A 64 -20.30 7.46 -11.91
C ASP A 64 -21.18 6.59 -11.00
N SER A 65 -22.16 5.93 -11.60
CA SER A 65 -23.12 5.11 -10.86
C SER A 65 -22.44 3.85 -10.29
N LEU A 66 -23.09 3.23 -9.30
CA LEU A 66 -22.69 1.92 -8.77
C LEU A 66 -22.48 0.90 -9.91
N LYS A 67 -23.43 0.85 -10.86
CA LYS A 67 -23.37 -0.06 -12.00
C LYS A 67 -22.13 0.22 -12.87
N ASP A 68 -21.93 1.48 -13.29
CA ASP A 68 -20.82 1.84 -14.17
C ASP A 68 -19.48 1.54 -13.51
N MET A 69 -19.34 1.81 -12.22
CA MET A 69 -18.12 1.51 -11.47
C MET A 69 -17.87 0.01 -11.35
N ILE A 70 -18.90 -0.80 -11.08
CA ILE A 70 -18.79 -2.26 -11.03
C ILE A 70 -18.41 -2.83 -12.39
N GLU A 71 -19.11 -2.44 -13.47
CA GLU A 71 -18.82 -2.90 -14.82
C GLU A 71 -17.40 -2.56 -15.25
N LYS A 72 -16.96 -1.34 -14.95
CA LYS A 72 -15.61 -0.90 -15.31
C LYS A 72 -14.52 -1.70 -14.61
N ASN A 73 -14.67 -1.97 -13.32
CA ASN A 73 -13.72 -2.80 -12.60
C ASN A 73 -13.75 -4.26 -13.05
N TYR A 74 -14.93 -4.78 -13.38
CA TYR A 74 -15.07 -6.10 -13.99
C TYR A 74 -14.33 -6.20 -15.34
N ASP A 75 -14.44 -5.20 -16.20
CA ASP A 75 -13.73 -5.10 -17.47
C ASP A 75 -12.20 -5.06 -17.30
N TYR A 76 -11.72 -4.61 -16.14
CA TYR A 76 -10.31 -4.63 -15.75
C TYR A 76 -9.89 -5.92 -15.05
N ASN A 77 -10.73 -6.97 -15.09
CA ASN A 77 -10.51 -8.28 -14.51
C ASN A 77 -10.30 -8.23 -12.97
N PHE A 78 -11.05 -7.39 -12.27
CA PHE A 78 -11.11 -7.48 -10.83
C PHE A 78 -11.99 -8.67 -10.39
N ASP A 79 -11.50 -9.40 -9.38
CA ASP A 79 -12.18 -10.55 -8.77
C ASP A 79 -12.94 -10.15 -7.50
N ILE A 80 -12.52 -9.04 -6.88
CA ILE A 80 -13.05 -8.53 -5.61
C ILE A 80 -13.18 -7.03 -5.73
N TYR A 81 -14.33 -6.51 -5.29
CA TYR A 81 -14.61 -5.09 -5.42
C TYR A 81 -15.31 -4.51 -4.20
N ALA A 82 -14.73 -3.45 -3.64
CA ALA A 82 -15.30 -2.68 -2.55
C ALA A 82 -15.84 -1.34 -3.06
N VAL A 83 -17.10 -1.08 -2.79
CA VAL A 83 -17.68 0.26 -2.87
C VAL A 83 -17.70 0.82 -1.46
N SER A 84 -16.87 1.80 -1.18
CA SER A 84 -16.65 2.37 0.15
C SER A 84 -17.14 3.81 0.23
N ASP A 85 -18.33 4.06 -0.30
CA ASP A 85 -18.95 5.37 -0.28
C ASP A 85 -18.96 6.00 1.11
N HIS A 86 -18.75 7.29 1.20
CA HIS A 86 -18.80 8.04 2.45
C HIS A 86 -20.18 7.96 3.11
N GLY A 87 -20.21 7.54 4.37
CA GLY A 87 -21.42 7.48 5.17
C GLY A 87 -22.43 6.39 4.78
N LEU A 88 -22.06 5.50 3.85
CA LEU A 88 -22.90 4.39 3.38
C LEU A 88 -22.11 3.08 3.42
N THR A 89 -22.51 2.15 4.29
CA THR A 89 -21.95 0.80 4.26
C THR A 89 -22.51 -0.01 3.10
N SER A 90 -21.65 -0.67 2.34
CA SER A 90 -22.01 -1.55 1.23
C SER A 90 -22.63 -2.85 1.74
N LYS A 91 -23.94 -2.83 2.04
CA LYS A 91 -24.67 -3.98 2.60
C LYS A 91 -25.05 -5.01 1.56
N SER A 92 -25.42 -4.56 0.36
CA SER A 92 -25.84 -5.40 -0.76
C SER A 92 -25.66 -4.62 -2.07
N TRP A 93 -25.44 -5.36 -3.17
CA TRP A 93 -25.54 -4.76 -4.51
C TRP A 93 -26.95 -4.83 -5.08
N THR A 94 -27.82 -5.61 -4.45
CA THR A 94 -29.16 -5.93 -4.96
C THR A 94 -30.27 -5.17 -4.26
N ASP A 95 -30.04 -4.71 -3.04
CA ASP A 95 -31.01 -3.92 -2.30
C ASP A 95 -30.74 -2.42 -2.49
N ALA A 96 -31.80 -1.64 -2.61
CA ALA A 96 -31.69 -0.19 -2.60
C ALA A 96 -31.03 0.26 -1.29
N GLN A 97 -29.99 1.05 -1.40
CA GLN A 97 -29.35 1.62 -0.22
C GLN A 97 -30.23 2.73 0.35
N ASP A 98 -30.32 2.80 1.67
CA ASP A 98 -31.03 3.87 2.34
C ASP A 98 -30.39 5.22 2.00
N VAL A 99 -31.17 6.15 1.46
CA VAL A 99 -30.70 7.49 1.15
C VAL A 99 -30.51 8.26 2.44
N ILE A 100 -29.28 8.65 2.73
CA ILE A 100 -28.97 9.55 3.83
C ILE A 100 -29.22 10.98 3.36
N TYR A 101 -30.29 11.59 3.83
CA TYR A 101 -30.74 12.91 3.37
C TYR A 101 -29.65 14.00 3.40
N GLY A 102 -28.80 14.00 4.42
CA GLY A 102 -27.70 14.96 4.53
C GLY A 102 -26.67 14.75 3.42
N LEU A 103 -26.27 13.53 3.18
CA LEU A 103 -25.31 13.18 2.14
C LEU A 103 -25.89 13.44 0.74
N LYS A 104 -27.14 13.00 0.50
CA LYS A 104 -27.84 13.27 -0.76
C LYS A 104 -27.92 14.75 -1.07
N PHE A 105 -28.16 15.60 -0.08
CA PHE A 105 -28.18 17.04 -0.26
C PHE A 105 -26.84 17.55 -0.81
N PHE A 106 -25.70 17.09 -0.29
CA PHE A 106 -24.38 17.48 -0.79
C PHE A 106 -24.10 16.91 -2.18
N VAL A 107 -24.49 15.67 -2.44
CA VAL A 107 -24.36 15.03 -3.77
C VAL A 107 -25.20 15.79 -4.80
N ASP A 108 -26.46 16.11 -4.49
CA ASP A 108 -27.35 16.86 -5.37
C ASP A 108 -26.88 18.31 -5.64
N LEU A 109 -26.19 18.93 -4.68
CA LEU A 109 -25.56 20.24 -4.90
C LEU A 109 -24.40 20.18 -5.90
N ARG A 110 -23.61 19.09 -5.88
CA ARG A 110 -22.48 18.88 -6.80
C ARG A 110 -22.95 18.39 -8.17
N LYS A 111 -23.93 17.48 -8.18
CA LYS A 111 -24.44 16.79 -9.37
C LYS A 111 -25.96 16.68 -9.30
N PRO A 112 -26.71 17.74 -9.70
CA PRO A 112 -28.19 17.72 -9.64
C PRO A 112 -28.77 16.57 -10.46
N GLY A 113 -29.70 15.85 -9.88
CA GLY A 113 -30.44 14.76 -10.55
C GLY A 113 -29.75 13.40 -10.49
N THR A 114 -28.68 13.25 -9.70
CA THR A 114 -28.05 11.96 -9.45
C THR A 114 -28.95 11.08 -8.60
N GLU A 115 -29.26 9.88 -9.08
CA GLU A 115 -30.01 8.86 -8.34
C GLU A 115 -29.06 7.79 -7.81
N ILE A 116 -29.32 7.33 -6.57
CA ILE A 116 -28.65 6.15 -6.00
C ILE A 116 -29.48 4.94 -6.42
N VAL A 117 -29.02 4.19 -7.40
CA VAL A 117 -29.71 3.05 -7.97
C VAL A 117 -29.05 1.75 -7.51
N ALA A 118 -29.83 0.86 -6.91
CA ALA A 118 -29.38 -0.50 -6.65
C ALA A 118 -29.29 -1.32 -7.94
N LEU A 119 -28.43 -2.32 -7.94
CA LEU A 119 -28.42 -3.33 -8.99
C LEU A 119 -29.63 -4.26 -8.81
N GLU A 120 -30.21 -4.75 -9.89
CA GLU A 120 -31.34 -5.68 -9.80
C GLU A 120 -30.92 -7.09 -9.38
N GLN A 121 -31.82 -7.76 -8.66
CA GLN A 121 -31.54 -8.95 -7.86
C GLN A 121 -31.51 -10.30 -8.58
N ASN A 122 -30.74 -11.23 -8.00
CA ASN A 122 -30.94 -12.70 -8.04
C ASN A 122 -31.03 -13.32 -9.44
N GLY A 123 -29.98 -13.22 -10.20
CA GLY A 123 -29.86 -13.89 -11.50
C GLY A 123 -30.76 -13.29 -12.57
N ARG A 124 -31.27 -12.10 -12.38
CA ARG A 124 -31.93 -11.35 -13.45
C ARG A 124 -30.88 -10.71 -14.33
N THR A 125 -30.98 -10.97 -15.63
CA THR A 125 -30.26 -10.22 -16.64
C THR A 125 -30.96 -8.88 -16.78
N PHE A 126 -30.24 -7.76 -16.69
CA PHE A 126 -30.82 -6.46 -17.03
C PHE A 126 -31.20 -6.44 -18.51
N ASP A 127 -32.31 -5.80 -18.85
CA ASP A 127 -32.75 -5.64 -20.24
C ASP A 127 -31.65 -4.93 -21.05
N GLY A 128 -30.99 -5.70 -21.93
CA GLY A 128 -29.94 -5.22 -22.84
C GLY A 128 -28.52 -5.34 -22.32
N ASP A 129 -28.32 -5.69 -21.05
CA ASP A 129 -27.00 -5.95 -20.48
C ASP A 129 -26.81 -7.44 -20.21
N ASN A 130 -25.62 -7.95 -20.48
CA ASN A 130 -25.28 -9.38 -20.33
C ASN A 130 -24.66 -9.68 -18.96
N TYR A 131 -25.17 -9.10 -17.89
CA TYR A 131 -24.66 -9.35 -16.54
C TYR A 131 -25.73 -9.84 -15.57
N SER A 132 -25.29 -10.44 -14.47
CA SER A 132 -26.14 -10.87 -13.37
C SER A 132 -25.48 -10.55 -12.04
N VAL A 133 -26.30 -10.28 -11.02
CA VAL A 133 -25.88 -10.25 -9.62
C VAL A 133 -26.57 -11.40 -8.91
N VAL A 134 -25.79 -12.24 -8.21
CA VAL A 134 -26.30 -13.40 -7.47
C VAL A 134 -25.77 -13.38 -6.05
N THR A 135 -26.59 -13.87 -5.12
CA THR A 135 -26.17 -14.11 -3.73
C THR A 135 -25.99 -15.60 -3.52
N GLU A 136 -24.77 -16.00 -3.14
CA GLU A 136 -24.42 -17.40 -2.86
C GLU A 136 -23.77 -17.47 -1.46
N ASN A 137 -24.34 -18.30 -0.59
CA ASN A 137 -23.87 -18.48 0.80
C ASN A 137 -23.75 -17.18 1.62
N GLY A 138 -24.46 -16.12 1.24
CA GLY A 138 -24.43 -14.82 1.90
C GLY A 138 -23.51 -13.79 1.25
N ASP A 139 -22.74 -14.19 0.23
CA ASP A 139 -21.88 -13.32 -0.57
C ASP A 139 -22.57 -12.92 -1.87
N ASP A 140 -22.46 -11.66 -2.26
CA ASP A 140 -22.94 -11.15 -3.53
C ASP A 140 -21.82 -11.18 -4.57
N TYR A 141 -22.15 -11.67 -5.75
CA TYR A 141 -21.26 -11.75 -6.90
C TYR A 141 -21.86 -11.08 -8.11
N TYR A 142 -21.05 -10.30 -8.82
CA TYR A 142 -21.33 -9.81 -10.16
C TYR A 142 -20.61 -10.69 -11.19
N TYR A 143 -21.27 -11.01 -12.30
CA TYR A 143 -20.64 -11.66 -13.45
C TYR A 143 -21.35 -11.30 -14.75
N GLN A 144 -20.62 -11.43 -15.87
CA GLN A 144 -21.18 -11.29 -17.21
C GLN A 144 -21.45 -12.64 -17.85
N THR A 145 -22.47 -12.68 -18.71
CA THR A 145 -22.77 -13.83 -19.56
C THR A 145 -22.45 -13.47 -21.00
N TYR A 146 -21.60 -14.26 -21.65
CA TYR A 146 -21.16 -14.02 -23.00
C TYR A 146 -22.18 -14.57 -24.03
N GLU A 147 -22.05 -14.13 -25.31
CA GLU A 147 -22.96 -14.52 -26.40
C GLU A 147 -23.05 -16.04 -26.64
N ASP A 148 -22.00 -16.79 -26.33
CA ASP A 148 -21.97 -18.25 -26.41
C ASP A 148 -22.64 -18.96 -25.23
N GLY A 149 -23.13 -18.19 -24.26
CA GLY A 149 -23.77 -18.66 -23.04
C GLY A 149 -22.80 -19.05 -21.92
N SER A 150 -21.50 -18.87 -22.12
CA SER A 150 -20.53 -19.02 -21.03
C SER A 150 -20.64 -17.87 -20.02
N VAL A 151 -20.27 -18.16 -18.77
CA VAL A 151 -20.29 -17.22 -17.65
C VAL A 151 -18.85 -16.78 -17.37
N GLY A 152 -18.61 -15.48 -17.24
CA GLY A 152 -17.34 -14.91 -16.83
C GLY A 152 -16.99 -15.19 -15.37
N GLN A 153 -15.83 -14.73 -14.94
CA GLN A 153 -15.42 -14.81 -13.55
C GLN A 153 -16.43 -14.11 -12.64
N LYS A 154 -16.56 -14.59 -11.41
CA LYS A 154 -17.42 -13.96 -10.41
C LYS A 154 -16.64 -12.94 -9.60
N MET A 155 -17.05 -11.69 -9.67
CA MET A 155 -16.47 -10.61 -8.87
C MET A 155 -17.24 -10.49 -7.55
N LEU A 156 -16.54 -10.70 -6.44
CA LEU A 156 -17.06 -10.66 -5.07
C LEU A 156 -17.28 -9.21 -4.61
N ARG A 157 -18.43 -8.93 -4.01
CA ARG A 157 -18.63 -7.71 -3.24
C ARG A 157 -17.97 -7.81 -1.87
N VAL A 158 -17.18 -6.79 -1.50
CA VAL A 158 -16.66 -6.69 -0.13
C VAL A 158 -17.78 -6.26 0.83
N PRO A 159 -18.11 -7.06 1.86
CA PRO A 159 -19.20 -6.73 2.77
C PRO A 159 -18.91 -5.50 3.63
N TYR A 160 -19.90 -4.63 3.77
CA TYR A 160 -19.90 -3.45 4.65
C TYR A 160 -18.74 -2.49 4.42
N ALA A 161 -18.19 -2.46 3.20
CA ALA A 161 -17.17 -1.49 2.85
C ALA A 161 -17.69 -0.06 3.03
N ILE A 162 -16.87 0.80 3.61
CA ILE A 162 -17.16 2.21 3.84
C ILE A 162 -15.86 2.98 4.08
N GLU A 163 -15.78 4.21 3.56
CA GLU A 163 -14.80 5.18 4.03
C GLU A 163 -15.42 6.09 5.08
N ASN A 164 -14.91 5.99 6.31
CA ASN A 164 -15.36 6.77 7.45
C ASN A 164 -14.81 8.19 7.42
N ASN A 165 -15.46 9.11 8.15
CA ASN A 165 -15.06 10.51 8.31
C ASN A 165 -15.11 11.36 7.01
N PRO A 166 -16.27 11.47 6.36
CA PRO A 166 -16.40 12.02 5.01
C PRO A 166 -16.30 13.55 4.88
N THR A 167 -16.07 14.30 5.96
CA THR A 167 -16.11 15.76 5.87
C THR A 167 -14.71 16.39 5.84
N SER A 168 -14.60 17.53 5.15
CA SER A 168 -13.37 18.31 5.10
C SER A 168 -12.92 18.90 6.45
N LEU A 169 -13.75 18.81 7.48
CA LEU A 169 -13.41 19.22 8.84
C LEU A 169 -12.72 18.08 9.61
N ASN A 170 -12.95 16.84 9.18
CA ASN A 170 -12.42 15.62 9.77
C ASN A 170 -11.74 14.81 8.66
N ASN A 171 -10.50 15.11 8.38
CA ASN A 171 -9.74 14.46 7.31
C ASN A 171 -9.11 13.13 7.75
N ALA A 172 -9.61 12.53 8.82
CA ALA A 172 -9.12 11.26 9.34
C ALA A 172 -9.83 10.09 8.61
N HIS A 173 -9.53 9.88 7.36
CA HIS A 173 -10.18 8.85 6.54
C HIS A 173 -9.70 7.45 6.91
N VAL A 174 -10.67 6.57 7.15
CA VAL A 174 -10.46 5.18 7.55
C VAL A 174 -11.39 4.30 6.73
N ASN A 175 -10.82 3.41 5.93
CA ASN A 175 -11.63 2.32 5.35
C ASN A 175 -11.90 1.25 6.39
N SER A 176 -13.11 0.72 6.36
CA SER A 176 -13.48 -0.44 7.15
C SER A 176 -14.38 -1.38 6.38
N TRP A 177 -14.30 -2.68 6.76
CA TRP A 177 -14.99 -3.77 6.08
C TRP A 177 -15.52 -4.80 7.08
N PHE A 178 -16.45 -5.61 6.65
CA PHE A 178 -17.03 -6.79 7.33
C PHE A 178 -17.91 -6.51 8.54
N VAL A 179 -18.12 -5.24 8.91
CA VAL A 179 -19.02 -4.83 10.00
C VAL A 179 -19.81 -3.59 9.63
N ASP A 180 -21.05 -3.50 10.10
CA ASP A 180 -21.94 -2.36 9.84
C ASP A 180 -21.64 -1.22 10.82
N TYR A 181 -20.60 -0.44 10.51
CA TYR A 181 -20.26 0.77 11.24
C TYR A 181 -20.16 1.96 10.29
N GLY A 182 -20.52 3.13 10.75
CA GLY A 182 -20.40 4.38 9.98
C GLY A 182 -21.62 4.71 9.10
N HIS A 183 -22.56 3.78 8.89
CA HIS A 183 -23.74 4.02 8.10
C HIS A 183 -24.58 5.16 8.68
N GLY A 184 -24.83 6.19 7.88
CA GLY A 184 -25.57 7.38 8.31
C GLY A 184 -24.74 8.46 9.00
N LEU A 185 -23.48 8.22 9.27
CA LEU A 185 -22.58 9.19 9.91
C LEU A 185 -21.97 10.17 8.90
N VAL A 186 -22.79 11.09 8.39
CA VAL A 186 -22.39 12.03 7.33
C VAL A 186 -21.28 13.01 7.78
N GLY A 187 -21.23 13.35 9.06
CA GLY A 187 -20.22 14.26 9.61
C GLY A 187 -18.94 13.56 10.04
N GLY A 188 -18.96 12.23 10.06
CA GLY A 188 -17.86 11.43 10.59
C GLY A 188 -17.61 11.65 12.07
N THR A 189 -16.44 11.23 12.51
CA THR A 189 -15.91 11.44 13.85
C THR A 189 -14.77 12.45 13.82
N SER A 190 -14.27 12.88 14.99
CA SER A 190 -13.26 13.94 15.06
C SER A 190 -11.81 13.44 14.87
N ASP A 191 -11.61 12.12 14.76
CA ASP A 191 -10.28 11.50 14.75
C ASP A 191 -10.27 10.13 14.06
N TYR A 192 -9.07 9.55 13.91
CA TYR A 192 -8.88 8.21 13.39
C TYR A 192 -9.31 7.13 14.39
N GLU A 193 -9.15 7.37 15.70
CA GLU A 193 -9.37 6.36 16.75
C GLU A 193 -10.82 5.89 16.81
N THR A 194 -11.78 6.82 16.77
CA THR A 194 -13.20 6.46 16.95
C THR A 194 -13.69 5.40 15.95
N PRO A 195 -13.47 5.53 14.62
CA PRO A 195 -13.87 4.48 13.69
C PRO A 195 -13.04 3.21 13.83
N ILE A 196 -11.72 3.30 14.04
CA ILE A 196 -10.84 2.14 14.21
C ILE A 196 -11.28 1.31 15.41
N LYS A 197 -11.46 1.92 16.56
CA LYS A 197 -11.92 1.28 17.80
C LYS A 197 -13.29 0.63 17.64
N ALA A 198 -14.24 1.33 17.06
CA ALA A 198 -15.59 0.79 16.87
C ALA A 198 -15.60 -0.42 15.93
N VAL A 199 -14.78 -0.38 14.87
CA VAL A 199 -14.62 -1.49 13.93
C VAL A 199 -13.94 -2.69 14.62
N ASP A 200 -12.93 -2.44 15.45
CA ASP A 200 -12.24 -3.47 16.23
C ASP A 200 -13.21 -4.15 17.22
N GLU A 201 -13.97 -3.38 17.99
CA GLU A 201 -14.97 -3.89 18.93
C GLU A 201 -16.06 -4.74 18.26
N LEU A 202 -16.39 -4.45 17.01
CA LEU A 202 -17.36 -5.20 16.21
C LEU A 202 -16.73 -6.41 15.50
N GLY A 203 -15.43 -6.55 15.54
CA GLY A 203 -14.69 -7.62 14.87
C GLY A 203 -14.55 -7.40 13.36
N GLY A 204 -14.55 -6.17 12.88
CA GLY A 204 -14.24 -5.79 11.51
C GLY A 204 -12.74 -5.68 11.25
N LEU A 205 -12.39 -5.17 10.07
CA LEU A 205 -11.03 -4.77 9.71
C LEU A 205 -11.03 -3.33 9.24
N SER A 206 -9.93 -2.61 9.49
CA SER A 206 -9.77 -1.23 9.04
C SER A 206 -8.36 -0.94 8.55
N VAL A 207 -8.21 0.16 7.82
CA VAL A 207 -6.94 0.69 7.30
C VAL A 207 -7.01 2.21 7.31
N ILE A 208 -5.90 2.87 7.63
CA ILE A 208 -5.74 4.31 7.51
C ILE A 208 -5.54 4.65 6.04
N ASN A 209 -6.47 5.43 5.46
CA ASN A 209 -6.44 5.77 4.04
C ASN A 209 -5.47 6.89 3.75
N HIS A 210 -4.77 6.79 2.59
CA HIS A 210 -3.98 7.85 1.96
C HIS A 210 -3.46 8.92 2.96
N PRO A 211 -2.70 8.51 3.99
CA PRO A 211 -2.32 9.38 5.12
C PRO A 211 -1.54 10.62 4.65
N GLY A 212 -0.77 10.54 3.58
CA GLY A 212 -0.02 11.64 3.00
C GLY A 212 -0.89 12.81 2.53
N GLU A 213 -2.17 12.58 2.24
CA GLU A 213 -3.10 13.65 1.87
C GLU A 213 -3.35 14.63 3.03
N TYR A 214 -3.29 14.15 4.27
CA TYR A 214 -3.67 14.90 5.45
C TYR A 214 -2.52 15.20 6.41
N THR A 215 -1.34 14.63 6.18
CA THR A 215 -0.17 14.76 7.04
C THR A 215 0.83 15.82 6.59
N ASN A 216 0.51 16.68 5.62
CA ASN A 216 1.41 17.64 4.95
C ASN A 216 2.57 17.00 4.15
N ALA A 217 2.56 15.68 3.97
CA ALA A 217 3.60 14.96 3.25
C ALA A 217 3.54 15.11 1.72
N ARG A 218 2.44 15.58 1.20
CA ARG A 218 2.12 15.58 -0.24
C ARG A 218 3.08 16.39 -1.12
N ASP A 219 3.74 17.39 -0.55
CA ASP A 219 4.67 18.26 -1.27
C ASP A 219 6.14 17.86 -1.07
N GLU A 220 6.41 16.86 -0.22
CA GLU A 220 7.73 16.37 0.04
C GLU A 220 8.28 15.55 -1.12
N LYS A 221 9.60 15.64 -1.31
CA LYS A 221 10.31 14.76 -2.22
C LYS A 221 10.42 13.38 -1.59
N TYR A 222 10.26 12.36 -2.41
CA TYR A 222 10.42 10.96 -1.98
C TYR A 222 11.90 10.60 -1.87
N THR A 223 12.59 11.13 -0.86
CA THR A 223 13.99 10.81 -0.57
C THR A 223 14.10 10.02 0.73
N ALA A 224 15.12 9.17 0.83
CA ALA A 224 15.39 8.41 2.05
C ALA A 224 15.65 9.31 3.28
N ASP A 225 16.09 10.53 3.05
CA ASP A 225 16.46 11.48 4.10
C ASP A 225 15.43 12.61 4.31
N ALA A 226 14.31 12.58 3.57
CA ALA A 226 13.27 13.60 3.67
C ALA A 226 12.27 13.30 4.80
N TYR A 227 12.77 13.04 5.99
CA TYR A 227 11.96 12.99 7.19
C TYR A 227 11.81 14.40 7.75
N ASP A 228 10.56 14.90 7.81
CA ASP A 228 10.24 16.19 8.43
C ASP A 228 9.65 15.90 9.82
N GLU A 229 10.20 16.52 10.86
CA GLU A 229 9.73 16.42 12.24
C GLU A 229 8.24 16.77 12.41
N SER A 230 7.65 17.52 11.46
CA SER A 230 6.20 17.81 11.47
C SER A 230 5.32 16.57 11.31
N TYR A 231 5.87 15.44 10.84
CA TYR A 231 5.16 14.16 10.75
C TYR A 231 5.13 13.39 12.06
N ASP A 232 5.97 13.70 13.04
CA ASP A 232 6.09 12.95 14.30
C ASP A 232 4.73 12.80 15.00
N TYR A 233 3.91 13.84 14.96
CA TYR A 233 2.55 13.79 15.52
C TYR A 233 1.70 12.69 14.89
N TYR A 234 1.64 12.65 13.55
CA TYR A 234 0.80 11.67 12.85
C TYR A 234 1.39 10.28 12.92
N ILE A 235 2.71 10.16 12.82
CA ILE A 235 3.42 8.89 12.94
C ILE A 235 3.13 8.27 14.31
N THR A 236 3.40 8.98 15.39
CA THR A 236 3.12 8.51 16.76
C THR A 236 1.64 8.15 16.94
N LYS A 237 0.72 8.95 16.39
CA LYS A 237 -0.71 8.67 16.46
C LYS A 237 -1.08 7.37 15.74
N PHE A 238 -0.59 7.16 14.51
CA PHE A 238 -0.87 5.97 13.73
C PHE A 238 -0.27 4.72 14.38
N GLU A 239 0.97 4.81 14.86
CA GLU A 239 1.66 3.72 15.56
C GLU A 239 0.91 3.28 16.81
N ASN A 240 0.48 4.23 17.65
CA ASN A 240 -0.31 3.93 18.84
C ASN A 240 -1.64 3.24 18.48
N LEU A 241 -2.31 3.69 17.41
CA LEU A 241 -3.54 3.03 16.93
C LEU A 241 -3.29 1.61 16.44
N LEU A 242 -2.20 1.38 15.72
CA LEU A 242 -1.83 0.05 15.25
C LEU A 242 -1.42 -0.90 16.38
N LEU A 243 -0.79 -0.38 17.44
CA LEU A 243 -0.46 -1.17 18.63
C LEU A 243 -1.68 -1.49 19.47
N GLU A 244 -2.63 -0.56 19.61
CA GLU A 244 -3.82 -0.72 20.45
C GLU A 244 -4.91 -1.56 19.77
N TYR A 245 -5.08 -1.40 18.43
CA TYR A 245 -6.16 -2.03 17.68
C TYR A 245 -5.61 -2.97 16.58
N PRO A 246 -5.41 -4.26 16.86
CA PRO A 246 -4.84 -5.20 15.87
C PRO A 246 -5.66 -5.36 14.59
N SER A 247 -6.96 -5.06 14.63
CA SER A 247 -7.84 -5.08 13.46
C SER A 247 -7.63 -3.89 12.51
N CYS A 248 -6.95 -2.83 12.94
CA CYS A 248 -6.39 -1.82 12.06
C CYS A 248 -5.11 -2.38 11.44
N LEU A 249 -5.18 -2.80 10.19
CA LEU A 249 -4.12 -3.57 9.55
C LEU A 249 -2.84 -2.75 9.35
N GLY A 250 -3.00 -1.51 8.92
CA GLY A 250 -1.90 -0.61 8.56
C GLY A 250 -2.39 0.56 7.73
N ILE A 251 -1.73 0.85 6.61
CA ILE A 251 -1.99 2.03 5.78
C ILE A 251 -2.17 1.68 4.30
N ASP A 252 -2.88 2.53 3.58
CA ASP A 252 -2.91 2.51 2.11
C ASP A 252 -1.68 3.25 1.59
N ILE A 253 -0.79 2.53 0.91
CA ILE A 253 0.50 3.05 0.44
C ILE A 253 0.46 3.63 -0.96
N ASN A 254 -0.62 3.46 -1.69
CA ASN A 254 -0.73 3.91 -3.07
C ASN A 254 -2.18 4.06 -3.52
N SER A 255 -2.90 4.94 -2.85
CA SER A 255 -4.21 5.39 -3.27
C SER A 255 -4.06 6.49 -4.33
N LYS A 256 -4.96 6.56 -5.30
CA LYS A 256 -5.03 7.63 -6.34
C LYS A 256 -3.83 7.74 -7.29
N GLY A 257 -2.64 7.27 -6.94
CA GLY A 257 -1.42 7.43 -7.73
C GLY A 257 -1.02 8.89 -8.00
N ASP A 258 -1.42 9.82 -7.17
CA ASP A 258 -1.15 11.25 -7.31
C ASP A 258 -0.04 11.77 -6.36
N SER A 259 0.27 13.06 -6.44
CA SER A 259 1.32 13.67 -5.62
C SER A 259 1.00 13.68 -4.12
N ARG A 260 -0.26 13.52 -3.72
CA ARG A 260 -0.69 13.55 -2.32
C ARG A 260 -0.33 12.29 -1.58
N THR A 261 -0.27 11.16 -2.28
CA THR A 261 -0.03 9.84 -1.69
C THR A 261 1.38 9.30 -1.93
N ARG A 262 2.22 10.02 -2.68
CA ARG A 262 3.58 9.58 -3.01
C ARG A 262 4.49 9.40 -1.80
N PHE A 263 4.16 10.02 -0.66
CA PHE A 263 4.93 9.89 0.58
C PHE A 263 4.50 8.66 1.41
N ASP A 264 3.35 8.06 1.13
CA ASP A 264 2.78 6.99 1.95
C ASP A 264 3.68 5.75 2.00
N ARG A 265 4.41 5.46 0.93
CA ARG A 265 5.40 4.38 0.92
C ARG A 265 6.60 4.67 1.83
N LYS A 266 7.01 5.93 1.94
CA LYS A 266 8.06 6.36 2.87
C LYS A 266 7.55 6.31 4.31
N LEU A 267 6.34 6.77 4.54
CA LEU A 267 5.68 6.68 5.84
C LEU A 267 5.56 5.21 6.30
N TRP A 268 5.24 4.31 5.38
CA TRP A 268 5.21 2.87 5.65
C TRP A 268 6.55 2.36 6.19
N ASP A 269 7.67 2.70 5.55
CA ASP A 269 9.01 2.32 6.01
C ASP A 269 9.35 2.90 7.38
N ILE A 270 8.98 4.16 7.65
CA ILE A 270 9.19 4.81 8.95
C ILE A 270 8.44 4.05 10.04
N MET A 271 7.16 3.79 9.83
CA MET A 271 6.33 3.05 10.79
C MET A 271 6.81 1.60 10.97
N LEU A 272 7.36 0.96 9.93
CA LEU A 272 7.97 -0.36 10.06
C LEU A 272 9.23 -0.33 10.91
N MET A 273 10.08 0.69 10.78
CA MET A 273 11.27 0.83 11.63
C MET A 273 10.91 0.92 13.11
N ASP A 274 9.81 1.58 13.42
CA ASP A 274 9.36 1.82 14.80
C ASP A 274 8.55 0.65 15.38
N LEU A 275 7.72 -0.02 14.58
CA LEU A 275 6.78 -1.03 15.06
C LEU A 275 7.27 -2.48 14.90
N ALA A 276 8.15 -2.75 13.93
CA ALA A 276 8.70 -4.10 13.75
C ALA A 276 9.48 -4.59 14.98
N PRO A 277 10.27 -3.75 15.69
CA PRO A 277 10.90 -4.13 16.96
C PRO A 277 9.92 -4.60 18.02
N ALA A 278 8.68 -4.13 18.00
CA ALA A 278 7.59 -4.58 18.88
C ALA A 278 6.86 -5.83 18.36
N GLY A 279 7.32 -6.44 17.27
CA GLY A 279 6.67 -7.58 16.61
C GLY A 279 5.38 -7.18 15.85
N ARG A 280 5.14 -5.88 15.63
CA ARG A 280 3.95 -5.38 14.93
C ARG A 280 4.27 -5.06 13.48
N ASN A 281 3.72 -5.84 12.57
CA ASN A 281 3.79 -5.52 11.15
C ASN A 281 2.81 -4.37 10.82
N VAL A 282 3.25 -3.44 10.00
CA VAL A 282 2.39 -2.43 9.36
C VAL A 282 2.01 -2.97 7.99
N VAL A 283 0.78 -3.47 7.87
CA VAL A 283 0.32 -4.05 6.62
C VAL A 283 0.01 -2.96 5.61
N ALA A 284 0.60 -3.07 4.44
CA ALA A 284 0.31 -2.16 3.33
C ALA A 284 -0.82 -2.69 2.46
N ILE A 285 -1.72 -1.82 2.03
CA ILE A 285 -2.63 -2.08 0.91
C ILE A 285 -2.40 -1.07 -0.20
N ALA A 286 -2.88 -1.36 -1.40
CA ALA A 286 -2.97 -0.40 -2.49
C ALA A 286 -4.37 -0.44 -3.07
N THR A 287 -4.95 0.72 -3.32
CA THR A 287 -6.32 0.88 -3.81
C THR A 287 -6.38 1.94 -4.91
N SER A 288 -7.50 2.09 -5.58
CA SER A 288 -7.66 3.14 -6.58
C SER A 288 -8.17 4.46 -5.99
N ASP A 289 -8.96 4.41 -4.93
CA ASP A 289 -9.78 5.53 -4.44
C ASP A 289 -10.51 6.22 -5.61
N ALA A 290 -11.04 5.41 -6.52
CA ALA A 290 -11.61 5.89 -7.76
C ALA A 290 -12.95 6.58 -7.51
N HIS A 291 -13.05 7.82 -7.96
CA HIS A 291 -14.28 8.62 -7.95
C HIS A 291 -14.96 8.65 -9.32
N SER A 292 -14.43 7.92 -10.29
CA SER A 292 -14.97 7.75 -11.63
C SER A 292 -14.37 6.51 -12.30
N THR A 293 -15.06 6.01 -13.32
CA THR A 293 -14.57 4.92 -14.17
C THR A 293 -13.22 5.23 -14.83
N GLY A 294 -12.92 6.51 -15.07
CA GLY A 294 -11.63 6.94 -15.63
C GLY A 294 -10.47 6.88 -14.64
N ALA A 295 -10.74 6.81 -13.33
CA ALA A 295 -9.74 6.71 -12.28
C ALA A 295 -9.59 5.27 -11.73
N ALA A 296 -10.43 4.34 -12.16
CA ALA A 296 -10.31 2.93 -11.79
C ALA A 296 -8.95 2.35 -12.22
N TYR A 297 -8.45 1.38 -11.45
CA TYR A 297 -7.23 0.65 -11.82
C TYR A 297 -5.90 1.38 -11.61
N THR A 298 -5.84 2.38 -10.77
CA THR A 298 -4.55 3.02 -10.40
C THR A 298 -3.75 2.19 -9.39
N GLY A 299 -4.44 1.62 -8.42
CA GLY A 299 -3.90 0.72 -7.39
C GLY A 299 -4.85 -0.44 -7.14
N TYR A 300 -4.31 -1.57 -6.69
CA TYR A 300 -5.07 -2.77 -6.34
C TYR A 300 -4.24 -3.69 -5.44
N THR A 301 -4.88 -4.71 -4.90
CA THR A 301 -4.23 -5.71 -4.05
C THR A 301 -4.54 -7.11 -4.55
N ARG A 302 -3.53 -8.01 -4.59
CA ARG A 302 -3.70 -9.42 -4.97
C ARG A 302 -3.83 -10.28 -3.74
N MET A 303 -5.02 -10.83 -3.51
CA MET A 303 -5.35 -11.69 -2.37
C MET A 303 -5.02 -13.14 -2.66
N LEU A 304 -4.28 -13.79 -1.76
CA LEU A 304 -3.90 -15.20 -1.86
C LEU A 304 -4.90 -16.04 -1.07
N MET A 305 -5.85 -16.66 -1.75
CA MET A 305 -6.99 -17.34 -1.10
C MET A 305 -7.34 -18.66 -1.79
N PRO A 306 -7.86 -19.65 -1.04
CA PRO A 306 -8.31 -20.91 -1.62
C PRO A 306 -9.57 -20.74 -2.49
N GLU A 307 -10.44 -19.80 -2.16
CA GLU A 307 -11.71 -19.53 -2.85
C GLU A 307 -12.07 -18.05 -2.70
N ASN A 308 -12.71 -17.47 -3.72
CA ASN A 308 -13.18 -16.08 -3.69
C ASN A 308 -14.47 -15.93 -2.87
N THR A 309 -14.33 -15.86 -1.54
CA THR A 309 -15.42 -15.66 -0.58
C THR A 309 -15.07 -14.56 0.43
N SER A 310 -16.08 -13.92 1.01
CA SER A 310 -15.85 -12.87 2.02
C SER A 310 -15.17 -13.38 3.28
N ALA A 311 -15.39 -14.64 3.65
CA ALA A 311 -14.73 -15.26 4.79
C ALA A 311 -13.23 -15.47 4.55
N ASN A 312 -12.85 -15.98 3.37
CA ASN A 312 -11.44 -16.15 2.99
C ASN A 312 -10.76 -14.80 2.78
N LEU A 313 -11.47 -13.81 2.20
CA LEU A 313 -10.97 -12.45 2.06
C LEU A 313 -10.61 -11.84 3.43
N LYS A 314 -11.51 -11.94 4.41
CA LYS A 314 -11.25 -11.45 5.75
C LYS A 314 -10.05 -12.15 6.41
N ASP A 315 -9.95 -13.46 6.27
CA ASP A 315 -8.82 -14.24 6.80
C ASP A 315 -7.49 -13.85 6.13
N CYS A 316 -7.48 -13.74 4.79
CA CYS A 316 -6.33 -13.28 4.01
C CYS A 316 -5.89 -11.87 4.43
N MET A 317 -6.83 -10.91 4.53
CA MET A 317 -6.54 -9.54 4.95
C MET A 317 -5.97 -9.50 6.38
N SER A 318 -6.56 -10.23 7.32
CA SER A 318 -6.12 -10.25 8.72
C SER A 318 -4.71 -10.82 8.91
N LYS A 319 -4.25 -11.65 7.99
CA LYS A 319 -2.90 -12.26 7.99
C LYS A 319 -1.87 -11.45 7.21
N GLY A 320 -2.28 -10.45 6.44
CA GLY A 320 -1.40 -9.76 5.51
C GLY A 320 -0.93 -10.63 4.34
N ALA A 321 -1.64 -11.74 4.03
CA ALA A 321 -1.24 -12.71 3.01
C ALA A 321 -1.62 -12.25 1.60
N PHE A 322 -1.08 -11.10 1.17
CA PHE A 322 -1.43 -10.48 -0.11
C PHE A 322 -0.34 -9.51 -0.60
N PHE A 323 -0.41 -9.12 -1.85
CA PHE A 323 0.52 -8.21 -2.50
C PHE A 323 -0.18 -6.94 -2.95
N PRO A 324 0.14 -5.77 -2.37
CA PRO A 324 -0.25 -4.48 -2.96
C PRO A 324 0.38 -4.29 -4.32
N ALA A 325 -0.31 -3.63 -5.23
CA ALA A 325 0.20 -3.34 -6.56
C ALA A 325 -0.28 -1.98 -7.07
N SER A 326 0.54 -1.32 -7.89
CA SER A 326 0.23 -0.06 -8.50
C SER A 326 0.70 -0.02 -9.95
N ARG A 327 -0.11 0.57 -10.82
CA ARG A 327 0.29 0.89 -12.19
C ARG A 327 1.27 2.06 -12.25
N CYS A 328 1.38 2.83 -11.17
CA CYS A 328 2.15 4.06 -11.13
C CYS A 328 3.36 3.91 -10.22
N LEU A 329 4.53 4.14 -10.78
CA LEU A 329 5.74 4.32 -10.03
C LEU A 329 5.94 5.81 -9.78
N GLY A 330 6.01 6.16 -8.55
CA GLY A 330 6.12 7.39 -7.83
C GLY A 330 6.62 8.65 -8.51
N ASN A 331 7.38 9.37 -7.76
CA ASN A 331 7.93 10.68 -8.15
C ASN A 331 9.34 10.54 -8.79
N HIS A 332 9.92 11.67 -9.12
CA HIS A 332 11.25 11.74 -9.74
C HIS A 332 12.33 10.95 -8.99
N ASP A 333 12.42 11.13 -7.68
CA ASP A 333 13.51 10.55 -6.88
C ASP A 333 13.40 9.01 -6.81
N GLU A 334 12.17 8.50 -6.74
CA GLU A 334 11.91 7.06 -6.80
C GLU A 334 12.21 6.48 -8.19
N LEU A 335 11.78 7.16 -9.25
CA LEU A 335 12.08 6.76 -10.62
C LEU A 335 13.58 6.73 -10.92
N VAL A 336 14.35 7.67 -10.38
CA VAL A 336 15.80 7.69 -10.55
C VAL A 336 16.44 6.43 -9.98
N ILE A 337 15.99 5.92 -8.82
CA ILE A 337 16.53 4.68 -8.24
C ILE A 337 16.37 3.50 -9.20
N TYR A 338 15.18 3.34 -9.77
CA TYR A 338 14.93 2.28 -10.76
C TYR A 338 15.63 2.52 -12.08
N ALA A 339 15.63 3.77 -12.56
CA ALA A 339 16.24 4.12 -13.82
C ALA A 339 17.75 3.88 -13.81
N ASP A 340 18.46 4.27 -12.76
CA ASP A 340 19.90 4.05 -12.62
C ASP A 340 20.24 2.56 -12.70
N TYR A 341 19.50 1.71 -11.99
CA TYR A 341 19.69 0.27 -12.05
C TYR A 341 19.34 -0.31 -13.43
N LEU A 342 18.18 0.04 -13.98
CA LEU A 342 17.68 -0.54 -15.23
C LEU A 342 18.40 -0.06 -16.47
N LEU A 343 18.90 1.17 -16.51
CA LEU A 343 19.74 1.66 -17.62
C LEU A 343 21.06 0.88 -17.73
N GLU A 344 21.57 0.36 -16.63
CA GLU A 344 22.75 -0.48 -16.62
C GLU A 344 22.41 -1.96 -16.85
N ASN A 345 21.45 -2.51 -16.10
CA ASN A 345 21.21 -3.94 -15.99
C ASN A 345 19.93 -4.44 -16.71
N GLY A 346 19.03 -3.53 -17.08
CA GLY A 346 17.71 -3.89 -17.61
C GLY A 346 17.70 -4.45 -19.03
N SER A 347 16.57 -5.03 -19.39
CA SER A 347 16.27 -5.45 -20.78
C SER A 347 16.19 -4.23 -21.72
N VAL A 348 16.19 -4.48 -23.01
CA VAL A 348 16.04 -3.40 -24.03
C VAL A 348 14.72 -2.63 -23.81
N ALA A 349 13.64 -3.33 -23.47
CA ALA A 349 12.34 -2.70 -23.21
C ALA A 349 12.37 -1.83 -21.96
N ALA A 350 12.93 -2.35 -20.85
CA ALA A 350 13.07 -1.61 -19.60
C ALA A 350 13.91 -0.35 -19.75
N LYS A 351 15.05 -0.46 -20.46
CA LYS A 351 15.93 0.69 -20.76
C LYS A 351 15.17 1.77 -21.54
N ALA A 352 14.47 1.38 -22.62
CA ALA A 352 13.71 2.32 -23.42
C ALA A 352 12.59 3.03 -22.63
N ALA A 353 11.90 2.30 -21.73
CA ALA A 353 10.88 2.88 -20.85
C ALA A 353 11.48 3.88 -19.86
N MET A 354 12.65 3.58 -19.28
CA MET A 354 13.34 4.50 -18.36
C MET A 354 13.89 5.74 -19.07
N GLU A 355 14.46 5.58 -20.27
CA GLU A 355 14.90 6.71 -21.10
C GLU A 355 13.73 7.65 -21.44
N ASP A 356 12.55 7.10 -21.79
CA ASP A 356 11.35 7.89 -22.08
C ASP A 356 10.84 8.66 -20.86
N VAL A 357 10.73 8.00 -19.70
CA VAL A 357 10.23 8.68 -18.49
C VAL A 357 11.18 9.75 -17.99
N LEU A 358 12.50 9.52 -18.05
CA LEU A 358 13.49 10.53 -17.68
C LEU A 358 13.48 11.72 -18.65
N ALA A 359 13.25 11.48 -19.95
CA ALA A 359 13.08 12.56 -20.92
C ALA A 359 11.84 13.41 -20.62
N ARG A 360 10.73 12.77 -20.26
CA ARG A 360 9.50 13.48 -19.83
C ARG A 360 9.72 14.25 -18.52
N GLN A 361 10.48 13.71 -17.57
CA GLN A 361 10.83 14.40 -16.31
C GLN A 361 11.76 15.58 -16.51
N ALA A 362 12.55 15.60 -17.57
CA ALA A 362 13.36 16.79 -17.93
C ALA A 362 12.47 17.98 -18.35
N GLU A 363 11.28 17.72 -18.86
CA GLU A 363 10.29 18.73 -19.23
C GLU A 363 9.29 19.02 -18.09
N ASP A 364 8.85 17.98 -17.37
CA ASP A 364 7.96 18.07 -16.22
C ASP A 364 8.50 17.18 -15.09
N TYR A 365 9.02 17.80 -14.04
CA TYR A 365 9.58 17.09 -12.86
C TYR A 365 8.61 16.06 -12.26
N ASN A 366 7.31 16.29 -12.34
CA ASN A 366 6.29 15.40 -11.79
C ASN A 366 5.86 14.28 -12.75
N ALA A 367 6.44 14.22 -13.95
CA ALA A 367 6.17 13.10 -14.85
C ALA A 367 6.57 11.78 -14.18
N LYS A 368 5.72 10.77 -14.29
CA LYS A 368 5.85 9.47 -13.66
C LYS A 368 5.80 8.35 -14.69
N TYR A 369 6.28 7.17 -14.30
CA TYR A 369 5.99 5.96 -15.04
C TYR A 369 4.55 5.55 -14.74
N GLU A 370 3.75 5.36 -15.77
CA GLU A 370 2.37 4.91 -15.67
C GLU A 370 2.13 3.83 -16.70
N ALA A 371 1.85 2.62 -16.19
CA ALA A 371 1.59 1.47 -17.05
C ALA A 371 0.22 1.55 -17.72
N ASP A 372 0.09 0.92 -18.89
CA ASP A 372 -1.20 0.73 -19.55
C ASP A 372 -2.09 -0.18 -18.70
N TYR A 373 -3.41 0.08 -18.70
CA TYR A 373 -4.40 -0.69 -17.95
C TYR A 373 -4.56 -2.15 -18.40
N VAL A 374 -4.03 -2.51 -19.57
CA VAL A 374 -4.08 -3.88 -20.10
C VAL A 374 -2.95 -4.77 -19.58
N THR A 375 -1.90 -4.18 -19.00
CA THR A 375 -0.76 -4.91 -18.47
C THR A 375 -0.81 -4.85 -16.94
N ASP A 376 -0.88 -6.02 -16.31
CA ASP A 376 -0.84 -6.11 -14.85
C ASP A 376 0.59 -5.90 -14.31
N ALA A 377 0.69 -5.36 -13.09
CA ALA A 377 1.95 -5.33 -12.35
C ALA A 377 2.50 -6.76 -12.14
N PRO A 378 3.81 -6.93 -11.94
CA PRO A 378 4.44 -8.23 -11.79
C PRO A 378 3.75 -9.14 -10.78
N PHE A 379 3.78 -10.44 -11.05
CA PHE A 379 3.25 -11.46 -10.13
C PHE A 379 4.37 -12.01 -9.24
N VAL A 380 4.05 -12.28 -7.99
CA VAL A 380 4.85 -13.12 -7.11
C VAL A 380 4.22 -14.51 -7.10
N ASN A 381 4.85 -15.46 -7.78
CA ASN A 381 4.36 -16.84 -7.91
C ASN A 381 4.60 -17.64 -6.63
N LYS A 382 5.70 -17.33 -5.92
CA LYS A 382 6.05 -17.97 -4.66
C LYS A 382 7.04 -17.14 -3.84
N VAL A 383 6.87 -17.19 -2.53
CA VAL A 383 7.89 -16.74 -1.56
C VAL A 383 8.47 -17.96 -0.87
N THR A 384 9.79 -18.03 -0.78
CA THR A 384 10.52 -19.06 -0.03
C THR A 384 11.38 -18.37 1.01
N VAL A 385 11.21 -18.75 2.26
CA VAL A 385 12.04 -18.32 3.38
C VAL A 385 12.79 -19.54 3.90
N ASP A 386 14.08 -19.39 4.09
CA ASP A 386 14.95 -20.41 4.70
C ASP A 386 15.65 -19.75 5.90
N ASP A 387 15.11 -20.03 7.10
CA ASP A 387 15.64 -19.50 8.37
C ASP A 387 17.04 -20.10 8.71
N ASP A 388 17.35 -21.32 8.24
CA ASP A 388 18.67 -21.92 8.48
C ASP A 388 19.79 -21.28 7.62
N ALA A 389 19.41 -20.70 6.49
CA ALA A 389 20.32 -20.06 5.54
C ALA A 389 20.17 -18.52 5.52
N ASP A 390 19.27 -17.97 6.34
CA ASP A 390 18.96 -16.54 6.42
C ASP A 390 18.65 -15.91 5.05
N THR A 391 17.83 -16.61 4.25
CA THR A 391 17.51 -16.19 2.90
C THR A 391 16.02 -16.03 2.65
N ILE A 392 15.68 -15.07 1.79
CA ILE A 392 14.32 -14.87 1.26
C ILE A 392 14.41 -14.85 -0.26
N ALA A 393 13.68 -15.72 -0.94
CA ALA A 393 13.64 -15.79 -2.39
C ALA A 393 12.20 -15.62 -2.91
N LEU A 394 12.07 -14.90 -4.03
CA LEU A 394 10.83 -14.62 -4.73
C LEU A 394 10.87 -15.27 -6.11
N ASP A 395 9.93 -16.16 -6.39
CA ASP A 395 9.63 -16.58 -7.76
C ASP A 395 8.67 -15.55 -8.36
N VAL A 396 9.12 -14.75 -9.32
CA VAL A 396 8.37 -13.62 -9.90
C VAL A 396 8.18 -13.79 -11.40
N SER A 397 7.19 -13.09 -11.95
CA SER A 397 6.96 -13.03 -13.40
C SER A 397 6.45 -11.65 -13.83
N GLY A 398 6.91 -11.18 -15.01
CA GLY A 398 6.58 -9.87 -15.55
C GLY A 398 7.47 -8.73 -15.01
N GLU A 399 8.50 -9.06 -14.26
CA GLU A 399 9.44 -8.11 -13.66
C GLU A 399 10.49 -7.61 -14.64
N TRP A 400 10.95 -6.39 -14.42
CA TRP A 400 12.18 -5.84 -14.95
C TRP A 400 13.31 -5.88 -13.92
N CYS A 401 12.96 -5.69 -12.64
CA CYS A 401 13.87 -5.82 -11.52
C CYS A 401 13.11 -6.05 -10.21
N VAL A 402 13.83 -6.57 -9.23
CA VAL A 402 13.41 -6.70 -7.83
C VAL A 402 14.38 -5.90 -6.97
N ARG A 403 13.86 -5.08 -6.07
CA ARG A 403 14.59 -4.25 -5.13
C ARG A 403 14.25 -4.64 -3.71
N TRP A 404 15.26 -4.89 -2.87
CA TRP A 404 15.09 -5.13 -1.44
C TRP A 404 15.34 -3.86 -0.65
N ILE A 405 14.48 -3.63 0.34
CA ILE A 405 14.45 -2.42 1.16
C ILE A 405 14.50 -2.81 2.63
N ALA A 406 15.42 -2.19 3.36
CA ALA A 406 15.47 -2.16 4.82
C ALA A 406 15.75 -0.73 5.28
N ASN A 407 15.22 -0.33 6.43
CA ASN A 407 15.38 1.02 6.97
C ASN A 407 15.07 2.14 5.95
N GLY A 408 14.06 1.92 5.09
CA GLY A 408 13.64 2.85 4.04
C GLY A 408 14.66 3.05 2.91
N LYS A 409 15.68 2.18 2.78
CA LYS A 409 16.74 2.27 1.77
C LYS A 409 16.83 0.99 0.95
N THR A 410 17.25 1.13 -0.31
CA THR A 410 17.61 -0.02 -1.14
C THR A 410 18.89 -0.63 -0.60
N ILE A 411 18.86 -1.91 -0.26
CA ILE A 411 20.03 -2.66 0.21
C ILE A 411 20.49 -3.70 -0.81
N ALA A 412 19.59 -4.28 -1.59
CA ALA A 412 19.92 -5.31 -2.58
C ALA A 412 19.03 -5.24 -3.81
N TRP A 413 19.48 -5.90 -4.89
CA TRP A 413 18.76 -6.13 -6.12
C TRP A 413 18.82 -7.61 -6.50
N GLY A 414 17.74 -8.13 -7.05
CA GLY A 414 17.59 -9.53 -7.45
C GLY A 414 16.40 -10.19 -6.77
N ASP A 415 16.05 -11.38 -7.23
CA ASP A 415 14.89 -12.15 -6.76
C ASP A 415 15.17 -12.91 -5.45
N GLU A 416 16.38 -12.87 -4.93
CA GLU A 416 16.80 -13.47 -3.66
C GLU A 416 17.68 -12.50 -2.87
N ILE A 417 17.55 -12.53 -1.55
CA ILE A 417 18.45 -11.84 -0.62
C ILE A 417 18.95 -12.82 0.43
N ALA A 418 20.30 -12.79 0.66
CA ALA A 418 20.92 -13.41 1.83
C ALA A 418 21.15 -12.30 2.87
N LEU A 419 20.49 -12.39 4.01
CA LEU A 419 20.44 -11.31 5.00
C LEU A 419 21.82 -11.01 5.59
N ASP A 420 22.65 -12.02 5.78
CA ASP A 420 24.02 -11.88 6.28
C ASP A 420 24.90 -10.94 5.44
N ASP A 421 24.69 -10.91 4.12
CA ASP A 421 25.45 -10.03 3.22
C ASP A 421 25.14 -8.53 3.46
N TYR A 422 24.05 -8.23 4.16
CA TYR A 422 23.52 -6.88 4.39
C TYR A 422 23.28 -6.57 5.88
N SER A 423 23.90 -7.32 6.78
CA SER A 423 23.66 -7.22 8.23
C SER A 423 23.94 -5.82 8.82
N GLU A 424 24.80 -5.00 8.18
CA GLU A 424 25.07 -3.62 8.60
C GLU A 424 23.94 -2.64 8.18
N ASP A 425 23.12 -2.99 7.17
CA ASP A 425 22.06 -2.17 6.61
C ASP A 425 20.67 -2.60 7.09
N ILE A 426 20.53 -3.82 7.63
CA ILE A 426 19.31 -4.40 8.11
C ILE A 426 18.96 -3.89 9.52
N GLY A 427 17.70 -3.50 9.71
CA GLY A 427 17.08 -3.25 11.01
C GLY A 427 16.13 -4.39 11.39
N SER A 428 14.89 -4.06 11.70
CA SER A 428 13.89 -5.03 12.17
C SER A 428 13.01 -5.59 11.06
N TYR A 429 13.22 -5.21 9.81
CA TYR A 429 12.44 -5.71 8.69
C TYR A 429 13.23 -5.67 7.37
N VAL A 430 12.76 -6.45 6.43
CA VAL A 430 13.09 -6.34 5.01
C VAL A 430 11.82 -6.52 4.18
N ARG A 431 11.72 -5.83 3.06
CA ARG A 431 10.61 -5.97 2.09
C ARG A 431 11.11 -5.83 0.66
N ALA A 432 10.34 -6.30 -0.30
CA ALA A 432 10.70 -6.19 -1.70
C ALA A 432 9.69 -5.36 -2.50
N GLU A 433 10.21 -4.70 -3.53
CA GLU A 433 9.45 -4.05 -4.59
C GLU A 433 9.82 -4.69 -5.93
N ILE A 434 8.83 -5.14 -6.66
CA ILE A 434 8.96 -5.83 -7.94
C ILE A 434 8.44 -4.90 -9.03
N PHE A 435 9.31 -4.35 -9.85
CA PHE A 435 8.97 -3.40 -10.90
C PHE A 435 9.01 -4.03 -12.28
N GLY A 436 8.01 -3.75 -13.11
CA GLY A 436 7.88 -4.26 -14.46
C GLY A 436 7.06 -3.35 -15.37
N GLU A 437 6.74 -3.82 -16.57
CA GLU A 437 5.97 -3.05 -17.56
C GLU A 437 4.59 -2.63 -17.04
N GLY A 438 3.93 -3.51 -16.27
CA GLY A 438 2.60 -3.27 -15.72
C GLY A 438 2.56 -2.44 -14.44
N GLY A 439 3.71 -1.93 -13.97
CA GLY A 439 3.82 -1.16 -12.74
C GLY A 439 4.66 -1.86 -11.67
N ILE A 440 4.26 -1.72 -10.41
CA ILE A 440 5.03 -2.21 -9.27
C ILE A 440 4.15 -3.06 -8.35
N THR A 441 4.72 -4.17 -7.86
CA THR A 441 4.14 -5.02 -6.82
C THR A 441 5.02 -4.94 -5.58
N TYR A 442 4.40 -4.91 -4.40
CA TYR A 442 5.08 -4.83 -3.11
C TYR A 442 4.88 -6.13 -2.33
N THR A 443 5.91 -6.62 -1.65
CA THR A 443 5.68 -7.61 -0.60
C THR A 443 5.27 -6.90 0.69
N GLN A 444 4.56 -7.61 1.57
CA GLN A 444 4.52 -7.20 2.97
C GLN A 444 5.92 -7.33 3.57
N ALA A 445 6.17 -6.65 4.69
CA ALA A 445 7.45 -6.72 5.37
C ALA A 445 7.64 -8.09 6.04
N PHE A 446 8.84 -8.65 5.89
CA PHE A 446 9.35 -9.76 6.68
C PHE A 446 9.98 -9.15 7.93
N LEU A 447 9.44 -9.45 9.13
CA LEU A 447 10.01 -8.94 10.37
C LEU A 447 11.17 -9.83 10.78
N LEU A 448 12.21 -9.22 11.34
CA LEU A 448 13.47 -9.86 11.66
C LEU A 448 13.79 -9.71 13.14
N GLU A 449 14.00 -10.85 13.82
CA GLU A 449 14.47 -10.90 15.19
C GLU A 449 15.87 -11.55 15.20
N TYR A 450 16.84 -10.93 15.86
CA TYR A 450 18.22 -11.40 15.97
C TYR A 450 18.92 -10.75 17.17
N ASP A 451 20.07 -11.29 17.60
CA ASP A 451 20.85 -10.73 18.70
C ASP A 451 21.46 -9.38 18.28
N GLY A 452 21.03 -8.31 18.90
CA GLY A 452 21.39 -6.94 18.57
C GLY A 452 20.39 -6.21 17.65
N ALA A 453 19.23 -6.81 17.35
CA ALA A 453 18.14 -6.12 16.67
C ALA A 453 17.73 -4.83 17.42
N PRO A 454 17.21 -3.82 16.71
CA PRO A 454 16.67 -2.62 17.34
C PRO A 454 15.61 -2.99 18.39
N GLU A 455 15.64 -2.31 19.53
CA GLU A 455 14.62 -2.46 20.57
C GLU A 455 13.42 -1.55 20.28
N ALA A 456 12.22 -2.01 20.63
CA ALA A 456 11.03 -1.18 20.54
C ALA A 456 11.16 0.04 21.44
N GLU A 457 10.87 1.21 20.91
CA GLU A 457 10.77 2.43 21.72
C GLU A 457 9.48 2.40 22.55
N ASP A 458 9.59 2.72 23.84
CA ASP A 458 8.42 2.91 24.69
C ASP A 458 7.80 4.29 24.43
N LYS A 459 6.83 4.34 23.54
CA LYS A 459 6.09 5.58 23.23
C LYS A 459 4.91 5.84 24.14
N SER A 460 4.71 5.02 25.19
CA SER A 460 3.63 5.17 26.17
C SER A 460 3.76 6.43 27.03
N ASP A 461 4.96 6.98 27.15
CA ASP A 461 5.25 8.24 27.84
C ASP A 461 5.04 9.50 26.94
N ALA A 462 4.41 9.34 25.77
CA ALA A 462 4.00 10.51 24.98
C ALA A 462 3.18 11.46 25.88
N PRO A 463 3.53 12.77 25.94
CA PRO A 463 2.95 13.67 26.92
C PRO A 463 1.43 13.72 26.84
N ASP A 464 0.75 13.90 27.97
CA ASP A 464 -0.72 14.09 28.10
C ASP A 464 -1.31 15.12 27.09
N PHE A 465 -0.47 15.93 26.46
CA PHE A 465 -0.83 16.84 25.38
C PHE A 465 -1.42 16.11 24.17
N TRP A 466 -0.95 14.92 23.85
CA TRP A 466 -1.47 14.10 22.73
C TRP A 466 -2.89 13.62 22.99
N ILE A 467 -3.20 13.28 24.24
CA ILE A 467 -4.57 12.95 24.65
C ILE A 467 -5.50 14.16 24.42
N PHE A 468 -5.04 15.37 24.72
CA PHE A 468 -5.81 16.58 24.45
C PHE A 468 -5.96 16.86 22.95
N ALA A 469 -4.92 16.63 22.16
CA ALA A 469 -4.96 16.79 20.70
C ALA A 469 -5.90 15.80 20.03
N SER A 470 -6.04 14.58 20.56
CA SER A 470 -6.96 13.55 20.02
C SER A 470 -8.44 13.94 20.10
N PHE A 471 -8.82 14.88 20.93
CA PHE A 471 -10.18 15.43 21.02
C PHE A 471 -10.48 16.51 19.97
N LEU A 472 -9.45 17.00 19.26
CA LEU A 472 -9.62 18.03 18.25
C LEU A 472 -9.75 17.38 16.86
N PRO A 473 -10.57 17.93 15.97
CA PRO A 473 -10.54 17.55 14.56
C PRO A 473 -9.12 17.65 14.00
N ASP A 474 -8.67 16.66 13.25
CA ASP A 474 -7.30 16.61 12.71
C ASP A 474 -6.94 17.85 11.89
N THR A 475 -7.91 18.42 11.16
CA THR A 475 -7.74 19.71 10.47
C THR A 475 -7.35 20.85 11.41
N ILE A 476 -7.92 20.87 12.63
CA ILE A 476 -7.57 21.90 13.63
C ILE A 476 -6.20 21.61 14.20
N VAL A 477 -5.89 20.35 14.50
CA VAL A 477 -4.58 19.94 15.02
C VAL A 477 -3.50 20.30 14.00
N ARG A 478 -3.70 19.98 12.74
CA ARG A 478 -2.79 20.33 11.63
C ARG A 478 -2.60 21.83 11.51
N PHE A 479 -3.68 22.61 11.53
CA PHE A 479 -3.60 24.07 11.49
C PHE A 479 -2.85 24.64 12.72
N LEU A 480 -3.07 24.09 13.91
CA LEU A 480 -2.36 24.52 15.12
C LEU A 480 -0.88 24.14 15.05
N ALA A 481 -0.54 22.95 14.56
CA ALA A 481 0.84 22.48 14.41
C ALA A 481 1.65 23.36 13.44
N GLU A 482 1.01 23.96 12.42
CA GLU A 482 1.63 24.90 11.49
C GLU A 482 1.91 26.29 12.11
N LEU A 483 1.29 26.62 13.25
CA LEU A 483 1.53 27.91 13.90
C LEU A 483 2.86 27.90 14.66
N PRO A 484 3.77 28.88 14.45
CA PRO A 484 5.10 28.89 15.05
C PRO A 484 5.14 28.72 16.57
N ILE A 485 4.10 29.20 17.27
CA ILE A 485 4.03 29.10 18.75
C ILE A 485 3.73 27.67 19.19
N PHE A 486 2.90 26.93 18.41
CA PHE A 486 2.59 25.54 18.71
C PHE A 486 3.72 24.63 18.27
N LYS A 487 4.37 24.89 17.13
CA LYS A 487 5.61 24.20 16.72
C LYS A 487 6.66 24.27 17.85
N TYR A 488 6.87 25.45 18.43
CA TYR A 488 7.77 25.63 19.55
C TYR A 488 7.32 24.89 20.83
N LEU A 489 6.02 24.81 21.08
CA LEU A 489 5.47 24.05 22.20
C LEU A 489 5.59 22.54 21.95
N PHE A 490 5.39 22.07 20.73
CA PHE A 490 5.62 20.69 20.34
C PHE A 490 7.08 20.29 20.56
N GLU A 491 8.04 21.12 20.10
CA GLU A 491 9.48 20.91 20.30
C GLU A 491 9.91 20.93 21.79
N LEU A 492 9.11 21.52 22.67
CA LEU A 492 9.41 21.64 24.11
C LEU A 492 8.88 20.44 24.93
N PHE A 493 7.90 19.69 24.38
CA PHE A 493 7.20 18.62 25.06
C PHE A 493 7.40 17.25 24.37
N MET A 494 8.10 17.22 23.24
CA MET A 494 8.68 16.03 22.63
C MET A 494 10.16 15.97 22.94
#